data_01a5e0925904dcc704d7b642f92384f0
#
_entry.id   01a5e0925904dcc704d7b642f92384f0
#
_cell.length_a   1.000
_cell.length_b   1.000
_cell.length_c   1.000
_cell.angle_alpha   90.00
_cell.angle_beta   90.00
_cell.angle_gamma   90.00
#
_symmetry.space_group_name_H-M   'P 1'
#
loop_
_entity.id
_entity.type
_entity.pdbx_description
1 polymer ?
#
loop_
_entity_poly.entity_id
_entity_poly.type
_entity_poly.pdbx_seq_one_letter_code
_entity_poly.pdbx_strand_id
1 'polypeptide(L)' 'AAPDFALIAQAMQCDFIEPNSSESLQQAILTASRAQRPTLIQIDENADYLQDLARQYPYFATPSA' A
#
# COMPACT_ATOMS: atom_id res chain seq x y z
N ALA A 1 18.23 11.03 1.37
CA ALA A 1 16.82 11.22 1.64
C ALA A 1 16.01 10.23 0.83
N ALA A 2 14.89 9.78 1.38
CA ALA A 2 14.03 8.86 0.67
C ALA A 2 13.36 9.54 -0.53
N PRO A 3 13.14 8.83 -1.62
CA PRO A 3 12.46 9.41 -2.78
C PRO A 3 11.01 9.77 -2.44
N ASP A 4 10.51 10.79 -3.10
CA ASP A 4 9.11 11.18 -2.95
C ASP A 4 8.29 10.38 -3.95
N PHE A 5 7.68 9.30 -3.47
CA PHE A 5 6.92 8.41 -4.33
C PHE A 5 5.64 9.06 -4.87
N ALA A 6 5.10 10.04 -4.15
CA ALA A 6 3.93 10.77 -4.66
C ALA A 6 4.28 11.55 -5.92
N LEU A 7 5.44 12.19 -5.94
CA LEU A 7 5.89 12.90 -7.14
C LEU A 7 6.21 11.94 -8.28
N ILE A 8 6.79 10.79 -7.97
CA ILE A 8 7.07 9.77 -8.97
C ILE A 8 5.77 9.27 -9.60
N ALA A 9 4.77 8.99 -8.77
CA ALA A 9 3.48 8.53 -9.26
C ALA A 9 2.84 9.58 -10.16
N GLN A 10 2.92 10.85 -9.78
CA GLN A 10 2.37 11.93 -10.58
C GLN A 10 3.06 12.01 -11.94
N ALA A 11 4.38 11.88 -11.96
CA ALA A 11 5.14 11.94 -13.20
C ALA A 11 4.81 10.77 -14.12
N MET A 12 4.46 9.62 -13.55
CA MET A 12 4.10 8.43 -14.31
C MET A 12 2.61 8.32 -14.58
N GLN A 13 1.84 9.33 -14.21
CA GLN A 13 0.38 9.35 -14.36
C GLN A 13 -0.29 8.19 -13.64
N CYS A 14 0.22 7.85 -12.47
CA CYS A 14 -0.37 6.83 -11.61
C CYS A 14 -1.10 7.49 -10.46
N ASP A 15 -2.14 6.83 -9.97
CA ASP A 15 -2.74 7.24 -8.70
C ASP A 15 -1.80 6.87 -7.57
N PHE A 16 -1.88 7.64 -6.48
CA PHE A 16 -1.02 7.40 -5.33
C PHE A 16 -1.86 7.31 -4.06
N ILE A 17 -1.65 6.25 -3.29
CA ILE A 17 -2.36 6.06 -2.03
C ILE A 17 -1.34 5.67 -0.96
N GLU A 18 -1.42 6.32 0.19
CA GLU A 18 -0.61 5.99 1.35
C GLU A 18 -1.53 5.65 2.50
N PRO A 19 -1.88 4.37 2.67
CA PRO A 19 -2.79 3.97 3.73
C PRO A 19 -2.13 4.09 5.10
N ASN A 20 -2.94 4.35 6.12
CA ASN A 20 -2.45 4.50 7.48
C ASN A 20 -3.07 3.51 8.46
N SER A 21 -3.83 2.56 7.97
CA SER A 21 -4.45 1.53 8.79
C SER A 21 -4.73 0.31 7.93
N SER A 22 -5.03 -0.82 8.57
CA SER A 22 -5.38 -2.02 7.82
C SER A 22 -6.65 -1.83 7.01
N GLU A 23 -7.62 -1.07 7.54
CA GLU A 23 -8.84 -0.78 6.80
C GLU A 23 -8.55 0.07 5.58
N SER A 24 -7.77 1.14 5.74
CA SER A 24 -7.45 2.01 4.61
C SER A 24 -6.60 1.29 3.58
N LEU A 25 -5.75 0.34 3.99
CA LEU A 25 -4.99 -0.47 3.04
C LEU A 25 -5.92 -1.37 2.24
N GLN A 26 -6.89 -2.01 2.89
CA GLN A 26 -7.86 -2.84 2.18
C GLN A 26 -8.67 -2.01 1.19
N GLN A 27 -9.10 -0.81 1.59
CA GLN A 27 -9.81 0.08 0.71
C GLN A 27 -8.94 0.52 -0.47
N ALA A 28 -7.66 0.79 -0.22
CA ALA A 28 -6.73 1.16 -1.27
C ALA A 28 -6.60 0.06 -2.31
N ILE A 29 -6.50 -1.19 -1.86
CA ILE A 29 -6.42 -2.34 -2.77
C ILE A 29 -7.68 -2.47 -3.60
N LEU A 30 -8.85 -2.32 -2.98
CA LEU A 30 -10.11 -2.38 -3.71
C LEU A 30 -10.21 -1.25 -4.73
N THR A 31 -9.84 -0.05 -4.33
CA THR A 31 -9.86 1.09 -5.24
C THR A 31 -8.91 0.86 -6.42
N ALA A 32 -7.71 0.37 -6.14
CA ALA A 32 -6.74 0.10 -7.18
C ALA A 32 -7.23 -0.96 -8.16
N SER A 33 -7.93 -1.99 -7.65
CA SER A 33 -8.42 -3.07 -8.52
C SER A 33 -9.52 -2.61 -9.47
N ARG A 34 -10.17 -1.48 -9.16
CA ARG A 34 -11.23 -0.93 -10.00
C ARG A 34 -10.76 0.26 -10.82
N ALA A 35 -9.54 0.74 -10.58
CA ALA A 35 -9.03 1.91 -11.27
C ALA A 35 -8.71 1.58 -12.71
N GLN A 36 -8.86 2.60 -13.58
CA GLN A 36 -8.54 2.44 -14.99
C GLN A 36 -7.08 2.78 -15.29
N ARG A 37 -6.37 3.29 -14.31
CA ARG A 37 -4.95 3.61 -14.44
C ARG A 37 -4.20 3.00 -13.27
N PRO A 38 -2.90 2.78 -13.43
CA PRO A 38 -2.10 2.16 -12.37
C PRO A 38 -2.15 2.97 -11.08
N THR A 39 -2.10 2.28 -9.96
CA THR A 39 -2.11 2.89 -8.64
C THR A 39 -0.84 2.47 -7.90
N LEU A 40 -0.11 3.46 -7.38
CA LEU A 40 1.04 3.21 -6.53
C LEU A 40 0.58 3.30 -5.08
N ILE A 41 0.75 2.22 -4.34
CA ILE A 41 0.39 2.17 -2.93
C ILE A 41 1.67 2.12 -2.12
N GLN A 42 1.89 3.15 -1.31
CA GLN A 42 3.06 3.20 -0.45
C GLN A 42 2.70 2.65 0.92
N ILE A 43 3.42 1.62 1.35
CA ILE A 43 3.17 0.95 2.62
C ILE A 43 4.35 1.21 3.54
N ASP A 44 4.04 1.65 4.77
CA ASP A 44 5.05 1.78 5.82
C ASP A 44 5.24 0.41 6.46
N GLU A 45 6.36 -0.24 6.18
CA GLU A 45 6.61 -1.59 6.69
C GLU A 45 6.75 -1.65 8.19
N ASN A 46 6.92 -0.50 8.85
CA ASN A 46 7.01 -0.43 10.30
C ASN A 46 5.68 -0.09 10.96
N ALA A 47 4.61 0.07 10.17
CA ALA A 47 3.33 0.47 10.71
C ALA A 47 2.64 -0.69 11.44
N ASP A 48 1.94 -0.35 12.50
CA ASP A 48 1.23 -1.36 13.30
C ASP A 48 0.15 -2.07 12.53
N TYR A 49 -0.48 -1.40 11.55
CA TYR A 49 -1.56 -2.02 10.79
C TYR A 49 -1.09 -3.23 9.98
N LEU A 50 0.20 -3.30 9.64
CA LEU A 50 0.71 -4.47 8.94
C LEU A 50 0.72 -5.69 9.84
N GLN A 51 0.98 -5.51 11.14
CA GLN A 51 0.91 -6.61 12.08
C GLN A 51 -0.52 -7.12 12.24
N ASP A 52 -1.49 -6.21 12.23
CA ASP A 52 -2.88 -6.60 12.26
C ASP A 52 -3.27 -7.41 11.03
N LEU A 53 -2.81 -6.99 9.86
CA LEU A 53 -3.05 -7.74 8.64
C LEU A 53 -2.42 -9.12 8.70
N ALA A 54 -1.20 -9.22 9.23
CA ALA A 54 -0.51 -10.50 9.35
C ALA A 54 -1.25 -11.46 10.26
N ARG A 55 -1.93 -10.96 11.28
CA ARG A 55 -2.75 -11.79 12.16
C ARG A 55 -4.00 -12.30 11.46
N GLN A 56 -4.65 -11.42 10.67
CA GLN A 56 -5.87 -11.77 9.96
C GLN A 56 -5.58 -12.66 8.75
N TYR A 57 -4.45 -12.43 8.10
CA TYR A 57 -4.06 -13.11 6.88
C TYR A 57 -2.62 -13.56 7.01
N PRO A 58 -2.38 -14.71 7.65
CA PRO A 58 -0.99 -15.16 7.91
C PRO A 58 -0.10 -15.24 6.67
N TYR A 59 -0.70 -15.43 5.50
CA TYR A 59 0.09 -15.51 4.27
C TYR A 59 0.62 -14.16 3.79
N PHE A 60 0.15 -13.05 4.37
CA PHE A 60 0.74 -11.75 4.10
C PHE A 60 2.07 -11.57 4.83
N ALA A 61 2.21 -12.23 5.94
CA ALA A 61 3.45 -12.17 6.69
C ALA A 61 4.43 -13.13 6.05
N THR A 62 4.96 -12.77 4.92
CA THR A 62 5.95 -13.61 4.30
C THR A 62 7.24 -13.48 5.08
N PRO A 63 7.68 -14.53 5.71
CA PRO A 63 9.02 -14.51 6.24
C PRO A 63 9.95 -14.39 5.06
N SER A 64 10.78 -13.41 5.10
CA SER A 64 11.86 -13.38 4.16
C SER A 64 12.70 -14.62 4.42
N ALA A 65 12.84 -15.37 3.45
CA ALA A 65 13.67 -16.57 3.55
C ALA A 65 15.13 -16.19 3.85
#